data_5e902e1740bb4a5601113d89a84d9917
#
_entry.id   5e902e1740bb4a5601113d89a84d9917
#
_cell.length_a   1.000
_cell.length_b   1.000
_cell.length_c   1.000
_cell.angle_alpha   90.00
_cell.angle_beta   90.00
_cell.angle_gamma   90.00
#
_symmetry.space_group_name_H-M   'P 1'
#
loop_
_entity.id
_entity.type
_entity.pdbx_description
1 polymer ?
#
loop_
_entity_poly.entity_id
_entity_poly.type
_entity_poly.pdbx_seq_one_letter_code
_entity_poly.pdbx_strand_id
1 'polypeptide(L)'
;MKQVDDYMENGIDCGCVLHGAYYTLDYAKKLEAGLRRNFSCPIRFHIWTEKAREVPKHWHKHFLKDLGVTGPKKSWWYKTQLFRNKDFQGRLFYFDLDIVVAGNLDWMLRLGNEQFWAVRDFRYLWKKNKWSINSSVMVFNTNEYSDLWKKFKRNHHAIMTQYNGDQDFVDAEVPESKKRWLNQSQVKSYRWEVMDGGMDFTYRSYPNRGKDRSHF
;
A
#
# COMPACT_ATOMS: atom_id res chain seq x y z
N MET A 1 -11.70 22.84 -0.67
CA MET A 1 -10.69 23.91 -0.45
C MET A 1 -10.01 23.76 0.90
N LYS A 2 -10.68 23.91 2.04
CA LYS A 2 -10.05 23.83 3.38
C LYS A 2 -9.06 22.66 3.61
N GLN A 3 -9.35 21.45 3.13
CA GLN A 3 -8.47 20.29 3.31
C GLN A 3 -7.17 20.42 2.50
N VAL A 4 -7.23 20.91 1.27
CA VAL A 4 -6.03 21.10 0.44
C VAL A 4 -5.17 22.23 1.00
N ASP A 5 -5.80 23.32 1.45
CA ASP A 5 -5.10 24.45 2.07
C ASP A 5 -4.37 24.01 3.35
N ASP A 6 -5.00 23.17 4.18
CA ASP A 6 -4.38 22.57 5.36
C ASP A 6 -3.17 21.71 5.00
N TYR A 7 -3.26 20.88 3.95
CA TYR A 7 -2.11 20.09 3.49
C TYR A 7 -0.96 20.93 2.92
N MET A 8 -1.28 22.04 2.26
CA MET A 8 -0.26 22.97 1.76
C MET A 8 0.52 23.65 2.89
N GLU A 9 -0.16 23.92 4.00
CA GLU A 9 0.44 24.55 5.17
C GLU A 9 1.13 23.53 6.09
N ASN A 10 0.43 22.46 6.45
CA ASN A 10 0.83 21.51 7.48
C ASN A 10 1.47 20.22 6.94
N GLY A 11 1.41 20.00 5.62
CA GLY A 11 1.94 18.80 4.96
C GLY A 11 1.08 17.55 5.14
N ILE A 12 1.55 16.46 4.53
CA ILE A 12 0.90 15.16 4.57
C ILE A 12 1.82 14.08 5.15
N ASP A 13 1.22 13.00 5.62
CA ASP A 13 1.93 11.83 6.14
C ASP A 13 1.95 10.75 5.07
N CYS A 14 3.14 10.49 4.49
CA CYS A 14 3.38 9.44 3.51
C CYS A 14 4.18 8.32 4.15
N GLY A 15 3.90 7.06 3.79
CA GLY A 15 4.63 5.97 4.42
C GLY A 15 4.74 4.70 3.61
N CYS A 16 5.68 3.86 4.03
CA CYS A 16 5.92 2.53 3.48
C CYS A 16 6.27 1.51 4.58
N VAL A 17 6.20 0.23 4.22
CA VAL A 17 6.67 -0.88 5.08
C VAL A 17 7.92 -1.49 4.45
N LEU A 18 9.02 -1.51 5.22
CA LEU A 18 10.26 -2.17 4.83
C LEU A 18 10.59 -3.28 5.84
N HIS A 19 10.40 -4.54 5.43
CA HIS A 19 10.67 -5.71 6.25
C HIS A 19 11.55 -6.72 5.52
N GLY A 20 12.50 -7.32 6.24
CA GLY A 20 13.41 -8.33 5.70
C GLY A 20 14.51 -7.74 4.82
N ALA A 21 15.09 -8.59 3.97
CA ALA A 21 16.27 -8.25 3.16
C ALA A 21 15.97 -8.12 1.65
N TYR A 22 14.75 -8.40 1.23
CA TYR A 22 14.40 -8.40 -0.21
C TYR A 22 14.49 -6.98 -0.81
N TYR A 23 13.90 -6.00 -0.14
CA TYR A 23 14.07 -4.59 -0.47
C TYR A 23 15.12 -3.96 0.43
N THR A 24 15.99 -3.16 -0.15
CA THR A 24 16.98 -2.37 0.60
C THR A 24 16.40 -1.00 1.00
N LEU A 25 17.10 -0.29 1.87
CA LEU A 25 16.73 1.08 2.26
C LEU A 25 16.68 2.04 1.07
N ASP A 26 17.42 1.75 -0.01
CA ASP A 26 17.45 2.58 -1.21
C ASP A 26 16.10 2.64 -1.94
N TYR A 27 15.29 1.58 -1.85
CA TYR A 27 13.91 1.63 -2.36
C TYR A 27 13.08 2.68 -1.63
N ALA A 28 13.16 2.71 -0.30
CA ALA A 28 12.44 3.70 0.50
C ALA A 28 12.95 5.13 0.23
N LYS A 29 14.27 5.32 0.06
CA LYS A 29 14.86 6.63 -0.34
C LYS A 29 14.36 7.08 -1.71
N LYS A 30 14.31 6.17 -2.69
CA LYS A 30 13.80 6.48 -4.04
C LYS A 30 12.31 6.82 -4.00
N LEU A 31 11.53 6.07 -3.22
CA LEU A 31 10.11 6.36 -3.02
C LEU A 31 9.93 7.74 -2.40
N GLU A 32 10.57 8.03 -1.26
CA GLU A 32 10.49 9.35 -0.62
C GLU A 32 10.85 10.47 -1.60
N ALA A 33 11.97 10.35 -2.32
CA ALA A 33 12.41 11.33 -3.29
C ALA A 33 11.37 11.51 -4.41
N GLY A 34 10.75 10.45 -4.88
CA GLY A 34 9.65 10.48 -5.85
C GLY A 34 8.44 11.24 -5.33
N LEU A 35 8.02 10.93 -4.10
CA LEU A 35 6.89 11.60 -3.45
C LEU A 35 7.15 13.10 -3.26
N ARG A 36 8.33 13.49 -2.75
CA ARG A 36 8.70 14.91 -2.53
C ARG A 36 8.75 15.72 -3.82
N ARG A 37 9.14 15.12 -4.94
CA ARG A 37 9.14 15.81 -6.24
C ARG A 37 7.78 15.98 -6.86
N ASN A 38 6.79 15.18 -6.44
CA ASN A 38 5.51 15.07 -7.13
C ASN A 38 4.28 15.47 -6.30
N PHE A 39 4.47 15.76 -5.00
CA PHE A 39 3.51 16.50 -4.19
C PHE A 39 3.97 17.94 -4.03
N SER A 40 3.05 18.90 -4.17
CA SER A 40 3.34 20.33 -3.98
C SER A 40 3.37 20.74 -2.51
N CYS A 41 2.93 19.90 -1.58
CA CYS A 41 2.92 20.15 -0.14
C CYS A 41 4.09 19.47 0.57
N PRO A 42 4.45 19.92 1.80
CA PRO A 42 5.45 19.25 2.62
C PRO A 42 5.07 17.80 2.94
N ILE A 43 6.07 16.91 3.06
CA ILE A 43 5.85 15.50 3.39
C ILE A 43 6.58 15.15 4.67
N ARG A 44 5.86 14.54 5.62
CA ARG A 44 6.42 13.74 6.70
C ARG A 44 6.47 12.29 6.22
N PHE A 45 7.69 11.71 6.16
CA PHE A 45 7.87 10.36 5.66
C PHE A 45 7.96 9.37 6.81
N HIS A 46 7.08 8.39 6.81
CA HIS A 46 6.94 7.35 7.82
C HIS A 46 7.44 6.01 7.27
N ILE A 47 8.20 5.28 8.07
CA ILE A 47 8.66 3.94 7.73
C ILE A 47 8.36 2.96 8.86
N TRP A 48 7.63 1.90 8.57
CA TRP A 48 7.45 0.75 9.44
C TRP A 48 8.52 -0.30 9.13
N THR A 49 9.41 -0.55 10.08
CA THR A 49 10.56 -1.43 9.85
C THR A 49 11.04 -2.09 11.13
N GLU A 50 12.02 -2.98 11.04
CA GLU A 50 12.62 -3.64 12.19
C GLU A 50 13.35 -2.63 13.09
N LYS A 51 13.36 -2.92 14.40
CA LYS A 51 13.97 -2.05 15.41
C LYS A 51 15.45 -1.75 15.12
N ALA A 52 16.20 -2.77 14.70
CA ALA A 52 17.64 -2.66 14.44
C ALA A 52 17.99 -1.93 13.13
N ARG A 53 17.03 -1.72 12.22
CA ARG A 53 17.31 -1.07 10.94
C ARG A 53 17.57 0.42 11.16
N GLU A 54 18.72 0.91 10.74
CA GLU A 54 19.02 2.33 10.70
C GLU A 54 18.27 3.01 9.54
N VAL A 55 17.73 4.19 9.79
CA VAL A 55 17.00 5.01 8.81
C VAL A 55 17.44 6.46 8.90
N PRO A 56 17.25 7.29 7.87
CA PRO A 56 17.52 8.73 7.93
C PRO A 56 16.82 9.38 9.12
N LYS A 57 17.51 10.30 9.80
CA LYS A 57 17.03 10.96 11.03
C LYS A 57 15.75 11.77 10.84
N HIS A 58 15.49 12.23 9.63
CA HIS A 58 14.30 13.03 9.29
C HIS A 58 13.07 12.17 8.98
N TRP A 59 13.20 10.84 9.01
CA TRP A 59 12.06 9.93 8.86
C TRP A 59 11.43 9.58 10.20
N HIS A 60 10.12 9.43 10.19
CA HIS A 60 9.36 8.92 11.33
C HIS A 60 9.40 7.39 11.32
N LYS A 61 10.23 6.81 12.18
CA LYS A 61 10.41 5.36 12.28
C LYS A 61 9.41 4.72 13.24
N HIS A 62 8.69 3.72 12.75
CA HIS A 62 7.77 2.88 13.52
C HIS A 62 8.28 1.45 13.57
N PHE A 63 8.24 0.82 14.76
CA PHE A 63 8.78 -0.52 14.91
C PHE A 63 7.74 -1.58 14.59
N LEU A 64 8.07 -2.44 13.63
CA LEU A 64 7.30 -3.65 13.35
C LEU A 64 7.41 -4.60 14.54
N LYS A 65 6.26 -5.12 14.97
CA LYS A 65 6.22 -6.20 15.97
C LYS A 65 6.41 -7.51 15.24
N ASP A 66 7.30 -8.33 15.79
CA ASP A 66 7.33 -9.73 15.42
C ASP A 66 6.10 -10.43 16.03
N LEU A 67 5.32 -11.08 15.17
CA LEU A 67 4.15 -11.88 15.54
C LEU A 67 4.40 -13.36 15.30
N GLY A 68 5.64 -13.77 15.04
CA GLY A 68 5.96 -15.14 14.64
C GLY A 68 5.37 -15.49 13.26
N VAL A 69 5.08 -14.51 12.43
CA VAL A 69 4.57 -14.75 11.07
C VAL A 69 5.65 -15.44 10.25
N THR A 70 5.33 -16.62 9.70
CA THR A 70 6.24 -17.44 8.91
C THR A 70 5.71 -17.66 7.50
N GLY A 71 6.54 -18.25 6.63
CA GLY A 71 6.16 -18.62 5.28
C GLY A 71 6.54 -17.59 4.21
N PRO A 72 6.37 -17.96 2.93
CA PRO A 72 6.90 -17.20 1.79
C PRO A 72 6.28 -15.81 1.61
N LYS A 73 5.07 -15.60 2.13
CA LYS A 73 4.34 -14.33 2.03
C LYS A 73 4.36 -13.51 3.32
N LYS A 74 5.20 -13.87 4.28
CA LYS A 74 5.18 -13.23 5.60
C LYS A 74 5.38 -11.72 5.56
N SER A 75 6.21 -11.22 4.65
CA SER A 75 6.48 -9.78 4.53
C SER A 75 5.23 -8.97 4.18
N TRP A 76 4.31 -9.52 3.42
CA TRP A 76 3.07 -8.84 3.05
C TRP A 76 2.18 -8.57 4.28
N TRP A 77 2.12 -9.53 5.20
CA TRP A 77 1.30 -9.43 6.41
C TRP A 77 1.76 -8.34 7.39
N TYR A 78 3.01 -7.90 7.28
CA TYR A 78 3.48 -6.78 8.09
C TYR A 78 2.78 -5.45 7.76
N LYS A 79 2.15 -5.32 6.59
CA LYS A 79 1.29 -4.17 6.25
C LYS A 79 0.09 -4.02 7.18
N THR A 80 -0.41 -5.09 7.77
CA THR A 80 -1.50 -5.00 8.75
C THR A 80 -1.15 -4.12 9.94
N GLN A 81 0.14 -3.91 10.21
CA GLN A 81 0.62 -3.05 11.29
C GLN A 81 0.46 -1.55 11.00
N LEU A 82 0.19 -1.17 9.77
CA LEU A 82 -0.20 0.21 9.42
C LEU A 82 -1.48 0.65 10.15
N PHE A 83 -2.34 -0.31 10.49
CA PHE A 83 -3.60 -0.07 11.21
C PHE A 83 -3.42 -0.01 12.74
N ARG A 84 -2.19 -0.03 13.23
CA ARG A 84 -1.83 0.15 14.65
C ARG A 84 -1.86 1.61 15.02
N ASN A 85 -3.03 2.14 15.35
CA ASN A 85 -3.25 3.57 15.62
C ASN A 85 -2.43 4.16 16.79
N LYS A 86 -1.81 3.32 17.62
CA LYS A 86 -0.92 3.81 18.68
C LYS A 86 0.47 4.24 18.16
N ASP A 87 0.87 3.79 16.97
CA ASP A 87 2.15 4.16 16.39
C ASP A 87 2.04 5.43 15.56
N PHE A 88 0.93 5.59 14.89
CA PHE A 88 0.58 6.75 14.09
C PHE A 88 -0.94 6.95 14.11
N GLN A 89 -1.37 8.19 14.28
CA GLN A 89 -2.78 8.58 14.25
C GLN A 89 -2.97 9.68 13.21
N GLY A 90 -3.90 9.46 12.29
CA GLY A 90 -4.21 10.43 11.26
C GLY A 90 -4.37 9.78 9.89
N ARG A 91 -4.37 10.63 8.86
CA ARG A 91 -4.48 10.22 7.48
C ARG A 91 -3.13 9.82 6.93
N LEU A 92 -3.02 8.57 6.47
CA LEU A 92 -1.82 8.02 5.87
C LEU A 92 -1.99 7.85 4.36
N PHE A 93 -1.02 8.36 3.60
CA PHE A 93 -0.80 8.08 2.20
C PHE A 93 0.25 6.96 2.11
N TYR A 94 -0.20 5.73 1.97
CA TYR A 94 0.65 4.55 1.96
C TYR A 94 1.05 4.16 0.53
N PHE A 95 2.31 3.80 0.35
CA PHE A 95 2.87 3.31 -0.90
C PHE A 95 3.76 2.09 -0.65
N ASP A 96 3.63 1.05 -1.48
CA ASP A 96 4.60 -0.05 -1.50
C ASP A 96 5.97 0.44 -1.99
N LEU A 97 7.02 -0.27 -1.60
CA LEU A 97 8.41 0.12 -1.91
C LEU A 97 8.76 0.05 -3.41
N ASP A 98 8.03 -0.75 -4.17
CA ASP A 98 8.20 -0.93 -5.62
C ASP A 98 7.34 0.02 -6.46
N ILE A 99 6.70 1.01 -5.83
CA ILE A 99 5.98 2.06 -6.54
C ILE A 99 6.97 3.05 -7.14
N VAL A 100 6.82 3.30 -8.44
CA VAL A 100 7.53 4.35 -9.18
C VAL A 100 6.60 5.54 -9.37
N VAL A 101 6.98 6.69 -8.81
CA VAL A 101 6.23 7.94 -8.95
C VAL A 101 6.70 8.64 -10.23
N ALA A 102 5.83 8.69 -11.25
CA ALA A 102 6.15 9.19 -12.58
C ALA A 102 5.51 10.56 -12.92
N GLY A 103 4.66 11.10 -12.03
CA GLY A 103 3.97 12.37 -12.30
C GLY A 103 3.32 12.98 -11.06
N ASN A 104 2.68 14.13 -11.25
CA ASN A 104 2.04 14.90 -10.18
C ASN A 104 1.02 14.08 -9.38
N LEU A 105 1.09 14.17 -8.05
CA LEU A 105 0.24 13.46 -7.10
C LEU A 105 -0.78 14.35 -6.38
N ASP A 106 -0.85 15.65 -6.67
CA ASP A 106 -1.71 16.59 -5.95
C ASP A 106 -3.21 16.28 -6.08
N TRP A 107 -3.58 15.48 -7.09
CA TRP A 107 -4.94 14.96 -7.19
C TRP A 107 -5.33 14.11 -5.97
N MET A 108 -4.37 13.46 -5.30
CA MET A 108 -4.62 12.67 -4.09
C MET A 108 -4.99 13.54 -2.89
N LEU A 109 -4.58 14.80 -2.85
CA LEU A 109 -4.91 15.75 -1.78
C LEU A 109 -6.42 16.08 -1.72
N ARG A 110 -7.14 15.81 -2.81
CA ARG A 110 -8.58 16.03 -2.94
C ARG A 110 -9.45 14.82 -2.61
N LEU A 111 -8.82 13.69 -2.26
CA LEU A 111 -9.55 12.49 -1.87
C LEU A 111 -10.29 12.73 -0.55
N GLY A 112 -11.53 12.27 -0.44
CA GLY A 112 -12.34 12.43 0.78
C GLY A 112 -11.72 11.76 2.00
N ASN A 113 -11.86 12.36 3.18
CA ASN A 113 -11.20 11.93 4.42
C ASN A 113 -11.85 10.71 5.09
N GLU A 114 -13.14 10.50 4.85
CA GLU A 114 -13.94 9.47 5.54
C GLU A 114 -13.92 8.11 4.86
N GLN A 115 -13.20 7.99 3.75
CA GLN A 115 -13.15 6.81 2.92
C GLN A 115 -11.80 6.08 3.03
N PHE A 116 -11.84 4.80 2.66
CA PHE A 116 -10.67 3.98 2.40
C PHE A 116 -10.40 3.96 0.89
N TRP A 117 -9.42 4.71 0.46
CA TRP A 117 -9.00 4.77 -0.94
C TRP A 117 -7.91 3.75 -1.22
N ALA A 118 -8.09 2.96 -2.26
CA ALA A 118 -7.09 1.97 -2.67
C ALA A 118 -7.04 1.81 -4.19
N VAL A 119 -5.99 1.21 -4.69
CA VAL A 119 -5.93 0.75 -6.07
C VAL A 119 -6.94 -0.38 -6.25
N ARG A 120 -7.68 -0.38 -7.34
CA ARG A 120 -8.46 -1.53 -7.76
C ARG A 120 -7.51 -2.64 -8.21
N ASP A 121 -7.72 -3.86 -7.73
CA ASP A 121 -6.91 -5.02 -8.11
C ASP A 121 -6.85 -5.15 -9.64
N PHE A 122 -5.65 -5.15 -10.20
CA PHE A 122 -5.42 -5.18 -11.65
C PHE A 122 -6.02 -6.40 -12.36
N ARG A 123 -6.47 -7.41 -11.63
CA ARG A 123 -7.27 -8.52 -12.19
C ARG A 123 -8.54 -8.05 -12.88
N TYR A 124 -9.00 -6.82 -12.64
CA TYR A 124 -10.13 -6.23 -13.40
C TYR A 124 -9.86 -6.18 -14.92
N LEU A 125 -8.60 -6.13 -15.32
CA LEU A 125 -8.21 -6.11 -16.74
C LEU A 125 -8.74 -7.34 -17.51
N TRP A 126 -8.90 -8.48 -16.82
CA TRP A 126 -9.45 -9.71 -17.40
C TRP A 126 -10.66 -10.29 -16.64
N LYS A 127 -10.93 -9.79 -15.45
CA LYS A 127 -12.13 -10.09 -14.64
C LYS A 127 -12.90 -8.81 -14.39
N LYS A 128 -13.63 -8.34 -15.40
CA LYS A 128 -14.27 -7.00 -15.42
C LYS A 128 -15.12 -6.68 -14.20
N ASN A 129 -15.79 -7.69 -13.62
CA ASN A 129 -16.66 -7.51 -12.45
C ASN A 129 -15.92 -7.64 -11.11
N LYS A 130 -14.59 -7.79 -11.12
CA LYS A 130 -13.83 -7.88 -9.88
C LYS A 130 -13.54 -6.49 -9.33
N TRP A 131 -14.15 -6.19 -8.21
CA TRP A 131 -13.90 -5.01 -7.40
C TRP A 131 -13.29 -5.45 -6.08
N SER A 132 -11.98 -5.43 -5.99
CA SER A 132 -11.24 -5.78 -4.78
C SER A 132 -10.02 -4.89 -4.64
N ILE A 133 -9.55 -4.72 -3.41
CA ILE A 133 -8.41 -3.90 -3.08
C ILE A 133 -7.12 -4.55 -3.61
N ASN A 134 -6.28 -3.73 -4.24
CA ASN A 134 -4.85 -3.93 -4.30
C ASN A 134 -4.20 -2.98 -3.29
N SER A 135 -3.41 -3.52 -2.38
CA SER A 135 -2.87 -2.79 -1.22
C SER A 135 -1.57 -2.02 -1.51
N SER A 136 -1.18 -1.88 -2.78
CA SER A 136 0.10 -1.22 -3.14
C SER A 136 0.08 0.30 -2.96
N VAL A 137 -1.08 0.94 -3.13
CA VAL A 137 -1.29 2.34 -2.76
C VAL A 137 -2.63 2.46 -2.04
N MET A 138 -2.61 3.03 -0.84
CA MET A 138 -3.80 3.22 -0.01
C MET A 138 -3.78 4.61 0.64
N VAL A 139 -4.96 5.24 0.77
CA VAL A 139 -5.13 6.47 1.55
C VAL A 139 -6.30 6.30 2.51
N PHE A 140 -6.02 6.36 3.79
CA PHE A 140 -7.02 6.10 4.83
C PHE A 140 -6.67 6.79 6.15
N ASN A 141 -7.64 6.94 7.04
CA ASN A 141 -7.42 7.42 8.40
C ASN A 141 -7.19 6.22 9.33
N THR A 142 -6.02 6.11 9.94
CA THR A 142 -5.65 4.98 10.80
C THR A 142 -6.55 4.82 12.02
N ASN A 143 -7.17 5.91 12.50
CA ASN A 143 -8.09 5.86 13.64
C ASN A 143 -9.37 5.07 13.33
N GLU A 144 -9.85 5.13 12.07
CA GLU A 144 -11.09 4.48 11.67
C GLU A 144 -10.94 2.97 11.44
N TYR A 145 -9.72 2.51 11.16
CA TYR A 145 -9.46 1.12 10.74
C TYR A 145 -8.61 0.33 11.75
N SER A 146 -8.47 0.80 12.98
CA SER A 146 -7.66 0.13 14.02
C SER A 146 -8.13 -1.29 14.36
N ASP A 147 -9.39 -1.60 14.10
CA ASP A 147 -9.95 -2.92 14.36
C ASP A 147 -9.39 -4.01 13.43
N LEU A 148 -8.92 -3.64 12.22
CA LEU A 148 -8.19 -4.56 11.34
C LEU A 148 -6.96 -5.12 12.05
N TRP A 149 -6.16 -4.23 12.67
CA TRP A 149 -4.99 -4.67 13.44
C TRP A 149 -5.39 -5.52 14.65
N LYS A 150 -6.40 -5.12 15.42
CA LYS A 150 -6.84 -5.87 16.60
C LYS A 150 -7.28 -7.29 16.21
N LYS A 151 -8.05 -7.42 15.12
CA LYS A 151 -8.51 -8.69 14.58
C LYS A 151 -7.33 -9.54 14.10
N PHE A 152 -6.43 -8.96 13.29
CA PHE A 152 -5.25 -9.67 12.81
C PHE A 152 -4.36 -10.14 13.96
N LYS A 153 -4.03 -9.26 14.90
CA LYS A 153 -3.19 -9.60 16.07
C LYS A 153 -3.75 -10.77 16.89
N ARG A 154 -5.08 -10.83 17.03
CA ARG A 154 -5.75 -11.88 17.82
C ARG A 154 -5.73 -13.23 17.12
N ASN A 155 -5.89 -13.26 15.81
CA ASN A 155 -6.17 -14.48 15.05
C ASN A 155 -5.29 -14.62 13.80
N HIS A 156 -4.06 -14.10 13.78
CA HIS A 156 -3.23 -14.02 12.57
C HIS A 156 -3.02 -15.37 11.88
N HIS A 157 -2.83 -16.47 12.63
CA HIS A 157 -2.69 -17.80 12.01
C HIS A 157 -3.92 -18.20 11.19
N ALA A 158 -5.12 -18.08 11.76
CA ALA A 158 -6.36 -18.40 11.06
C ALA A 158 -6.59 -17.47 9.85
N ILE A 159 -6.31 -16.17 10.01
CA ILE A 159 -6.44 -15.18 8.93
C ILE A 159 -5.48 -15.50 7.80
N MET A 160 -4.22 -15.84 8.09
CA MET A 160 -3.22 -16.19 7.09
C MET A 160 -3.53 -17.50 6.36
N THR A 161 -4.31 -18.39 6.98
CA THR A 161 -4.83 -19.61 6.33
C THR A 161 -6.03 -19.30 5.45
N GLN A 162 -6.89 -18.39 5.88
CA GLN A 162 -8.13 -18.03 5.19
C GLN A 162 -7.89 -17.15 3.95
N TYR A 163 -6.95 -16.21 4.02
CA TYR A 163 -6.68 -15.21 2.98
C TYR A 163 -5.33 -15.45 2.30
N ASN A 164 -5.25 -15.19 0.99
CA ASN A 164 -4.00 -15.37 0.25
C ASN A 164 -2.93 -14.31 0.56
N GLY A 165 -3.31 -13.17 1.14
CA GLY A 165 -2.40 -12.10 1.50
C GLY A 165 -3.13 -10.98 2.24
N ASP A 166 -2.36 -9.98 2.64
CA ASP A 166 -2.85 -8.80 3.35
C ASP A 166 -3.97 -8.07 2.60
N GLN A 167 -3.84 -7.95 1.28
CA GLN A 167 -4.85 -7.24 0.47
C GLN A 167 -6.22 -7.92 0.49
N ASP A 168 -6.27 -9.27 0.44
CA ASP A 168 -7.54 -10.00 0.47
C ASP A 168 -8.20 -9.87 1.87
N PHE A 169 -7.38 -9.83 2.92
CA PHE A 169 -7.87 -9.57 4.29
C PHE A 169 -8.38 -8.13 4.43
N VAL A 170 -7.62 -7.13 4.00
CA VAL A 170 -8.05 -5.72 4.05
C VAL A 170 -9.31 -5.52 3.23
N ASP A 171 -9.40 -6.14 2.05
CA ASP A 171 -10.59 -6.07 1.20
C ASP A 171 -11.83 -6.66 1.90
N ALA A 172 -11.68 -7.76 2.60
CA ALA A 172 -12.79 -8.39 3.32
C ALA A 172 -13.25 -7.59 4.56
N GLU A 173 -12.34 -6.88 5.21
CA GLU A 173 -12.61 -6.20 6.49
C GLU A 173 -13.02 -4.74 6.34
N VAL A 174 -12.61 -4.05 5.28
CA VAL A 174 -13.05 -2.68 5.00
C VAL A 174 -14.50 -2.71 4.50
N PRO A 175 -15.44 -2.00 5.15
CA PRO A 175 -16.83 -1.97 4.70
C PRO A 175 -16.96 -1.47 3.26
N GLU A 176 -17.81 -2.11 2.45
CA GLU A 176 -18.05 -1.70 1.04
C GLU A 176 -18.48 -0.23 0.91
N SER A 177 -19.27 0.28 1.85
CA SER A 177 -19.70 1.68 1.87
C SER A 177 -18.56 2.67 2.02
N LYS A 178 -17.43 2.24 2.61
CA LYS A 178 -16.23 3.04 2.83
C LYS A 178 -15.18 2.90 1.73
N LYS A 179 -15.20 1.84 0.94
CA LYS A 179 -14.23 1.62 -0.14
C LYS A 179 -14.40 2.64 -1.26
N ARG A 180 -13.28 3.17 -1.72
CA ARG A 180 -13.19 4.02 -2.91
C ARG A 180 -11.96 3.65 -3.71
N TRP A 181 -12.03 3.88 -5.00
CA TRP A 181 -10.99 3.47 -5.93
C TRP A 181 -10.20 4.68 -6.40
N LEU A 182 -8.87 4.56 -6.31
CA LEU A 182 -7.97 5.52 -6.92
C LEU A 182 -8.17 5.50 -8.44
N ASN A 183 -7.94 6.64 -9.08
CA ASN A 183 -8.16 6.77 -10.51
C ASN A 183 -7.21 5.84 -11.29
N GLN A 184 -7.76 4.90 -12.03
CA GLN A 184 -7.03 3.90 -12.80
C GLN A 184 -6.17 4.51 -13.93
N SER A 185 -6.50 5.71 -14.41
CA SER A 185 -5.64 6.41 -15.36
C SER A 185 -4.36 6.95 -14.72
N GLN A 186 -4.36 7.15 -13.41
CA GLN A 186 -3.23 7.69 -12.64
C GLN A 186 -2.37 6.61 -11.99
N VAL A 187 -2.91 5.40 -11.78
CA VAL A 187 -2.18 4.29 -11.16
C VAL A 187 -2.17 3.12 -12.12
N LYS A 188 -0.98 2.78 -12.62
CA LYS A 188 -0.76 1.74 -13.62
C LYS A 188 0.03 0.56 -13.05
N SER A 189 -0.30 -0.63 -13.49
CA SER A 189 0.54 -1.80 -13.26
C SER A 189 1.66 -1.82 -14.28
N TYR A 190 2.92 -1.74 -13.82
CA TYR A 190 4.06 -1.87 -14.71
C TYR A 190 4.00 -3.19 -15.49
N ARG A 191 3.72 -4.28 -14.80
CA ARG A 191 3.66 -5.62 -15.41
C ARG A 191 2.55 -5.77 -16.44
N TRP A 192 1.35 -5.25 -16.16
CA TRP A 192 0.16 -5.55 -16.96
C TRP A 192 -0.20 -4.45 -17.96
N GLU A 193 0.26 -3.22 -17.74
CA GLU A 193 -0.16 -2.07 -18.52
C GLU A 193 1.01 -1.32 -19.18
N VAL A 194 2.24 -1.43 -18.63
CA VAL A 194 3.41 -0.70 -19.15
C VAL A 194 4.32 -1.61 -19.94
N MET A 195 4.79 -2.74 -19.37
CA MET A 195 5.73 -3.67 -20.04
C MET A 195 5.18 -4.23 -21.35
N ASP A 196 3.92 -4.51 -21.39
CA ASP A 196 3.30 -5.20 -22.52
C ASP A 196 2.77 -4.21 -23.59
N GLY A 197 3.13 -2.92 -23.51
CA GLY A 197 2.81 -1.92 -24.53
C GLY A 197 1.31 -1.66 -24.71
N GLY A 198 0.53 -1.82 -23.64
CA GLY A 198 -0.93 -1.72 -23.71
C GLY A 198 -1.55 -2.93 -24.40
N MET A 199 -1.22 -4.13 -23.95
CA MET A 199 -1.76 -5.36 -24.52
C MET A 199 -3.28 -5.31 -24.65
N ASP A 200 -3.73 -5.62 -25.85
CA ASP A 200 -5.09 -6.05 -26.09
C ASP A 200 -5.34 -7.38 -25.41
N PHE A 201 -5.92 -7.33 -24.18
CA PHE A 201 -6.22 -8.50 -23.37
C PHE A 201 -7.28 -9.42 -23.98
N THR A 202 -7.81 -9.09 -25.13
CA THR A 202 -8.80 -9.93 -25.84
C THR A 202 -8.19 -11.22 -26.41
N TYR A 203 -6.84 -11.35 -26.47
CA TYR A 203 -6.20 -12.43 -27.22
C TYR A 203 -5.16 -13.29 -26.46
N ARG A 204 -4.99 -13.17 -25.14
CA ARG A 204 -4.13 -14.12 -24.41
C ARG A 204 -4.93 -15.01 -23.45
N SER A 205 -5.29 -16.20 -23.95
CA SER A 205 -5.32 -17.37 -23.08
C SER A 205 -3.94 -17.49 -22.44
N TYR A 206 -3.86 -17.30 -21.11
CA TYR A 206 -2.63 -17.56 -20.38
C TYR A 206 -2.19 -19.00 -20.65
N PRO A 207 -1.04 -19.25 -21.27
CA PRO A 207 -0.46 -20.57 -21.15
C PRO A 207 -0.27 -20.80 -19.65
N ASN A 208 -0.76 -21.93 -19.16
CA ASN A 208 -0.43 -22.45 -17.84
C ASN A 208 1.09 -22.37 -17.70
N ARG A 209 1.63 -21.28 -17.17
CA ARG A 209 3.03 -21.24 -16.75
C ARG A 209 3.10 -22.14 -15.54
N GLY A 210 3.42 -23.40 -15.87
CA GLY A 210 3.83 -24.37 -14.91
C GLY A 210 4.82 -23.75 -13.95
N LYS A 211 4.70 -24.14 -12.73
CA LYS A 211 5.54 -23.92 -11.58
C LYS A 211 7.04 -23.81 -11.92
N ASP A 212 7.48 -22.68 -12.44
CA ASP A 212 8.90 -22.38 -12.45
C ASP A 212 9.10 -21.05 -11.71
N ARG A 213 9.21 -21.19 -10.37
CA ARG A 213 9.50 -20.12 -9.42
C ARG A 213 10.95 -20.19 -8.96
N SER A 214 11.87 -20.49 -9.86
CA SER A 214 13.28 -20.56 -9.49
C SER A 214 14.10 -19.32 -9.82
N HIS A 215 13.52 -18.20 -10.22
CA HIS A 215 14.28 -16.96 -10.38
C HIS A 215 13.33 -15.78 -10.29
N PHE A 216 13.23 -15.23 -9.06
CA PHE A 216 13.17 -13.77 -8.78
C PHE A 216 13.19 -13.58 -7.27
#